data_d247eb6a3e367840277e46100b316c45
#
_entry.id   d247eb6a3e367840277e46100b316c45
#
_cell.length_a   1.000
_cell.length_b   1.000
_cell.length_c   1.000
_cell.angle_alpha   90.00
_cell.angle_beta   90.00
_cell.angle_gamma   90.00
#
_symmetry.space_group_name_H-M   'P 1'
#
loop_
_entity.id
_entity.type
_entity.pdbx_description
1 polymer ?
#
loop_
_entity_poly.entity_id
_entity_poly.type
_entity_poly.pdbx_seq_one_letter_code
_entity_poly.pdbx_strand_id
1 'polypeptide(L)'
;MDTEKIKEQTGINKVIFKGEVTSTNDEILNHKQDDTLMVAFSQSKGKGRYGRKFFSSENGLYFSYLLNEEMTFQQSQFITPIMGIAVSYAIDEVFDVNTSIKWVNDILLEKKKICGILTECKVEKNICHDIVVGVGINVYQTDFPEDIKDTAGFIEEKKDSDKREELVIKIMQNFLEFWNEDRDSLVEKYRKKATFIGNEIKVHKNGDYIPATAMNINDDFSLKVKYNDGTIEDLNIGEIFL
;
A
#
# COMPACT_ATOMS: atom_id res chain seq x y z
N MET A 1 9.56 8.42 17.63
CA MET A 1 9.68 8.75 16.19
C MET A 1 10.51 10.00 16.05
N ASP A 2 11.70 9.86 15.54
CA ASP A 2 12.65 10.97 15.30
C ASP A 2 12.50 11.47 13.86
N THR A 3 11.86 12.62 13.69
CA THR A 3 11.56 13.19 12.36
C THR A 3 12.80 13.70 11.63
N GLU A 4 13.80 14.18 12.35
CA GLU A 4 15.05 14.63 11.73
C GLU A 4 15.86 13.45 11.20
N LYS A 5 15.93 12.35 11.95
CA LYS A 5 16.57 11.11 11.49
C LYS A 5 15.88 10.55 10.22
N ILE A 6 14.55 10.54 10.18
CA ILE A 6 13.81 10.10 8.99
C ILE A 6 14.19 10.98 7.80
N LYS A 7 14.17 12.29 7.98
CA LYS A 7 14.52 13.27 6.96
C LYS A 7 15.97 13.09 6.43
N GLU A 8 16.93 12.95 7.34
CA GLU A 8 18.33 12.72 6.98
C GLU A 8 18.55 11.43 6.19
N GLN A 9 17.87 10.34 6.57
CA GLN A 9 18.06 9.02 5.96
C GLN A 9 17.26 8.82 4.67
N THR A 10 16.22 9.61 4.44
CA THR A 10 15.37 9.48 3.25
C THR A 10 15.58 10.61 2.24
N GLY A 11 16.10 11.73 2.65
CA GLY A 11 16.22 12.95 1.83
C GLY A 11 14.88 13.71 1.67
N ILE A 12 13.81 13.28 2.32
CA ILE A 12 12.48 13.91 2.26
C ILE A 12 12.56 15.31 2.89
N ASN A 13 12.01 16.32 2.21
CA ASN A 13 12.13 17.72 2.62
C ASN A 13 11.42 18.01 3.96
N LYS A 14 10.26 17.41 4.19
CA LYS A 14 9.46 17.64 5.40
C LYS A 14 8.89 16.35 5.96
N VAL A 15 9.15 16.11 7.23
CA VAL A 15 8.58 14.98 7.97
C VAL A 15 7.76 15.50 9.14
N ILE A 16 6.51 15.06 9.26
CA ILE A 16 5.58 15.44 10.31
C ILE A 16 5.19 14.16 11.06
N PHE A 17 5.36 14.15 12.36
CA PHE A 17 4.88 13.08 13.23
C PHE A 17 3.77 13.57 14.16
N LYS A 18 2.69 12.79 14.24
CA LYS A 18 1.62 12.97 15.22
C LYS A 18 1.29 11.61 15.88
N GLY A 19 1.00 11.60 17.18
CA GLY A 19 0.58 10.35 17.85
C GLY A 19 -0.72 9.81 17.26
N GLU A 20 -1.71 10.70 17.10
CA GLU A 20 -3.03 10.41 16.52
C GLU A 20 -3.43 11.51 15.52
N VAL A 21 -4.12 11.09 14.47
CA VAL A 21 -4.70 11.97 13.44
C VAL A 21 -6.12 11.51 13.07
N THR A 22 -6.86 12.32 12.35
CA THR A 22 -8.12 11.86 11.74
C THR A 22 -7.83 10.89 10.59
N SER A 23 -7.04 11.32 9.62
CA SER A 23 -6.53 10.52 8.51
C SER A 23 -5.24 11.17 8.02
N THR A 24 -4.17 10.41 7.87
CA THR A 24 -2.90 10.93 7.33
C THR A 24 -3.08 11.48 5.92
N ASN A 25 -3.90 10.84 5.06
CA ASN A 25 -4.19 11.32 3.70
C ASN A 25 -4.91 12.67 3.68
N ASP A 26 -5.85 12.90 4.60
CA ASP A 26 -6.57 14.18 4.65
C ASP A 26 -5.72 15.29 5.26
N GLU A 27 -5.03 14.98 6.34
CA GLU A 27 -4.28 16.01 7.08
C GLU A 27 -3.03 16.49 6.34
N ILE A 28 -2.36 15.61 5.56
CA ILE A 28 -1.18 15.98 4.79
C ILE A 28 -1.50 17.07 3.74
N LEU A 29 -2.72 17.09 3.20
CA LEU A 29 -3.16 18.09 2.22
C LEU A 29 -3.21 19.53 2.79
N ASN A 30 -3.21 19.69 4.12
CA ASN A 30 -3.08 21.00 4.76
C ASN A 30 -1.62 21.52 4.74
N HIS A 31 -0.67 20.66 4.39
CA HIS A 31 0.76 20.93 4.36
C HIS A 31 1.30 20.90 2.93
N LYS A 32 0.67 21.66 2.01
CA LYS A 32 0.94 21.72 0.57
C LYS A 32 2.37 22.17 0.20
N GLN A 33 3.33 21.75 0.95
CA GLN A 33 4.74 21.82 0.59
C GLN A 33 5.11 20.46 0.02
N ASP A 34 5.81 20.53 -1.05
CA ASP A 34 6.30 19.42 -1.82
C ASP A 34 7.14 18.45 -0.98
N ASP A 35 7.06 17.17 -1.32
CA ASP A 35 7.89 16.15 -0.72
C ASP A 35 7.70 16.10 0.82
N THR A 36 6.44 15.92 1.22
CA THR A 36 6.08 15.86 2.64
C THR A 36 5.67 14.43 3.01
N LEU A 37 6.21 13.93 4.11
CA LEU A 37 5.82 12.69 4.76
C LEU A 37 5.11 13.00 6.08
N MET A 38 3.89 12.51 6.25
CA MET A 38 3.17 12.56 7.52
C MET A 38 3.05 11.16 8.10
N VAL A 39 3.46 10.98 9.35
CA VAL A 39 3.44 9.70 10.06
C VAL A 39 2.57 9.80 11.32
N ALA A 40 1.78 8.75 11.61
CA ALA A 40 0.98 8.63 12.81
C ALA A 40 0.98 7.20 13.36
N PHE A 41 0.68 7.04 14.65
CA PHE A 41 0.52 5.73 15.28
C PHE A 41 -0.94 5.28 15.40
N SER A 42 -1.90 6.20 15.22
CA SER A 42 -3.32 5.86 15.14
C SER A 42 -4.09 6.82 14.25
N GLN A 43 -5.24 6.37 13.75
CA GLN A 43 -6.16 7.20 12.98
C GLN A 43 -7.60 6.97 13.47
N SER A 44 -8.34 8.05 13.76
CA SER A 44 -9.74 7.95 14.15
C SER A 44 -10.70 7.77 12.97
N LYS A 45 -10.27 8.13 11.76
CA LYS A 45 -11.05 8.02 10.50
C LYS A 45 -10.18 7.49 9.35
N GLY A 46 -9.41 6.41 9.61
CA GLY A 46 -8.60 5.75 8.59
C GLY A 46 -9.44 5.35 7.37
N LYS A 47 -8.91 5.59 6.17
CA LYS A 47 -9.59 5.37 4.89
C LYS A 47 -9.04 4.15 4.17
N GLY A 48 -9.94 3.40 3.53
CA GLY A 48 -9.64 2.38 2.54
C GLY A 48 -10.29 2.71 1.19
N ARG A 49 -10.06 1.86 0.20
CA ARG A 49 -10.67 2.01 -1.14
C ARG A 49 -12.19 1.92 -1.07
N TYR A 50 -12.86 2.58 -2.02
CA TYR A 50 -14.32 2.57 -2.17
C TYR A 50 -15.08 3.07 -0.92
N GLY A 51 -14.51 4.03 -0.17
CA GLY A 51 -15.14 4.61 1.01
C GLY A 51 -15.17 3.69 2.25
N ARG A 52 -14.48 2.54 2.21
CA ARG A 52 -14.35 1.68 3.38
C ARG A 52 -13.48 2.34 4.44
N LYS A 53 -13.69 1.94 5.69
CA LYS A 53 -12.80 2.34 6.80
C LYS A 53 -11.59 1.41 6.82
N PHE A 54 -10.43 1.97 7.17
CA PHE A 54 -9.26 1.20 7.55
C PHE A 54 -9.12 1.25 9.07
N PHE A 55 -9.22 0.09 9.71
CA PHE A 55 -9.02 -0.01 11.16
C PHE A 55 -7.59 0.41 11.51
N SER A 56 -7.45 1.31 12.48
CA SER A 56 -6.17 1.96 12.78
C SER A 56 -5.95 2.04 14.29
N SER A 57 -5.36 0.99 14.86
CA SER A 57 -5.01 0.93 16.29
C SER A 57 -3.69 1.64 16.57
N GLU A 58 -3.41 1.98 17.84
CA GLU A 58 -2.14 2.56 18.29
C GLU A 58 -0.91 1.63 18.12
N ASN A 59 -1.15 0.36 17.85
CA ASN A 59 -0.13 -0.66 17.56
C ASN A 59 0.27 -0.70 16.07
N GLY A 60 -0.33 0.14 15.24
CA GLY A 60 -0.01 0.25 13.82
C GLY A 60 1.01 1.35 13.50
N LEU A 61 1.29 1.45 12.21
CA LEU A 61 2.05 2.53 11.58
C LEU A 61 1.22 3.04 10.40
N TYR A 62 0.91 4.32 10.40
CA TYR A 62 0.14 4.97 9.34
C TYR A 62 0.94 6.15 8.84
N PHE A 63 1.11 6.23 7.54
CA PHE A 63 1.76 7.38 6.95
C PHE A 63 1.17 7.72 5.58
N SER A 64 1.34 8.96 5.19
CA SER A 64 1.04 9.43 3.85
C SER A 64 2.21 10.22 3.31
N TYR A 65 2.51 10.02 2.03
CA TYR A 65 3.52 10.76 1.30
C TYR A 65 2.85 11.59 0.21
N LEU A 66 3.11 12.88 0.21
CA LEU A 66 2.63 13.83 -0.80
C LEU A 66 3.70 13.98 -1.88
N LEU A 67 3.41 13.43 -3.06
CA LEU A 67 4.29 13.58 -4.23
C LEU A 67 4.08 14.95 -4.85
N ASN A 68 5.19 15.63 -5.13
CA ASN A 68 5.20 16.94 -5.78
C ASN A 68 5.32 16.86 -7.30
N GLU A 69 4.74 15.87 -7.90
CA GLU A 69 4.79 15.68 -9.33
C GLU A 69 3.38 15.70 -9.92
N GLU A 70 3.19 16.51 -10.95
CA GLU A 70 2.02 16.38 -11.81
C GLU A 70 2.29 15.28 -12.83
N MET A 71 1.35 14.36 -12.99
CA MET A 71 1.48 13.28 -13.96
C MET A 71 0.13 12.91 -14.57
N THR A 72 0.14 12.21 -15.69
CA THR A 72 -1.10 11.69 -16.28
C THR A 72 -1.75 10.68 -15.34
N PHE A 73 -3.07 10.55 -15.43
CA PHE A 73 -3.82 9.53 -14.68
C PHE A 73 -3.25 8.11 -14.91
N GLN A 74 -2.83 7.82 -16.15
CA GLN A 74 -2.20 6.54 -16.47
C GLN A 74 -0.88 6.33 -15.70
N GLN A 75 -0.03 7.36 -15.61
CA GLN A 75 1.22 7.27 -14.84
C GLN A 75 0.96 7.12 -13.35
N SER A 76 -0.05 7.78 -12.79
CA SER A 76 -0.37 7.69 -11.36
C SER A 76 -0.78 6.28 -10.91
N GLN A 77 -1.24 5.43 -11.84
CA GLN A 77 -1.59 4.05 -11.54
C GLN A 77 -0.39 3.18 -11.11
N PHE A 78 0.84 3.60 -11.45
CA PHE A 78 2.06 2.91 -11.04
C PHE A 78 2.45 3.14 -9.59
N ILE A 79 1.98 4.22 -8.96
CA ILE A 79 2.34 4.60 -7.59
C ILE A 79 1.99 3.48 -6.59
N THR A 80 0.75 2.97 -6.66
CA THR A 80 0.27 1.93 -5.73
C THR A 80 1.08 0.64 -5.81
N PRO A 81 1.33 0.01 -6.97
CA PRO A 81 2.15 -1.19 -7.05
C PRO A 81 3.62 -0.95 -6.66
N ILE A 82 4.22 0.19 -7.03
CA ILE A 82 5.59 0.52 -6.62
C ILE A 82 5.69 0.67 -5.09
N MET A 83 4.76 1.39 -4.46
CA MET A 83 4.68 1.47 -2.99
C MET A 83 4.44 0.08 -2.39
N GLY A 84 3.63 -0.77 -3.03
CA GLY A 84 3.40 -2.16 -2.59
C GLY A 84 4.67 -3.00 -2.55
N ILE A 85 5.50 -2.90 -3.58
CA ILE A 85 6.81 -3.55 -3.61
C ILE A 85 7.70 -2.99 -2.48
N ALA A 86 7.79 -1.66 -2.36
CA ALA A 86 8.62 -0.99 -1.36
C ALA A 86 8.25 -1.42 0.07
N VAL A 87 6.95 -1.44 0.39
CA VAL A 87 6.43 -1.89 1.69
C VAL A 87 6.73 -3.37 1.93
N SER A 88 6.44 -4.25 0.96
CA SER A 88 6.65 -5.69 1.10
C SER A 88 8.12 -6.03 1.38
N TYR A 89 9.05 -5.46 0.62
CA TYR A 89 10.48 -5.69 0.81
C TYR A 89 11.00 -5.10 2.12
N ALA A 90 10.52 -3.91 2.53
CA ALA A 90 10.90 -3.30 3.80
C ALA A 90 10.42 -4.11 5.00
N ILE A 91 9.19 -4.62 4.97
CA ILE A 91 8.66 -5.48 6.04
C ILE A 91 9.48 -6.75 6.15
N ASP A 92 9.79 -7.41 5.02
CA ASP A 92 10.57 -8.63 5.01
C ASP A 92 11.96 -8.42 5.63
N GLU A 93 12.63 -7.32 5.28
CA GLU A 93 13.96 -7.01 5.79
C GLU A 93 13.97 -6.64 7.27
N VAL A 94 13.03 -5.79 7.72
CA VAL A 94 13.00 -5.28 9.11
C VAL A 94 12.53 -6.34 10.10
N PHE A 95 11.62 -7.24 9.68
CA PHE A 95 11.01 -8.23 10.57
C PHE A 95 11.44 -9.68 10.30
N ASP A 96 12.29 -9.92 9.30
CA ASP A 96 12.73 -11.26 8.87
C ASP A 96 11.56 -12.20 8.58
N VAL A 97 10.61 -11.72 7.77
CA VAL A 97 9.41 -12.46 7.35
C VAL A 97 9.31 -12.50 5.82
N ASN A 98 8.37 -13.24 5.28
CA ASN A 98 8.13 -13.32 3.84
C ASN A 98 6.68 -12.94 3.52
N THR A 99 6.49 -11.70 3.13
CA THR A 99 5.18 -11.16 2.75
C THR A 99 4.84 -11.48 1.28
N SER A 100 3.56 -11.40 0.95
CA SER A 100 3.05 -11.44 -0.42
C SER A 100 2.17 -10.24 -0.72
N ILE A 101 2.06 -9.90 -2.02
CA ILE A 101 1.19 -8.83 -2.49
C ILE A 101 -0.09 -9.44 -3.06
N LYS A 102 -1.23 -9.03 -2.53
CA LYS A 102 -2.53 -9.27 -3.15
C LYS A 102 -2.86 -8.04 -4.01
N TRP A 103 -3.07 -8.29 -5.28
CA TRP A 103 -3.32 -7.25 -6.28
C TRP A 103 -4.51 -6.35 -5.89
N VAL A 104 -4.37 -5.05 -5.90
CA VAL A 104 -3.22 -4.26 -6.35
C VAL A 104 -2.49 -3.59 -5.17
N ASN A 105 -3.09 -3.60 -3.96
CA ASN A 105 -2.81 -2.65 -2.88
C ASN A 105 -2.73 -3.25 -1.47
N ASP A 106 -2.85 -4.58 -1.33
CA ASP A 106 -2.83 -5.24 -0.02
C ASP A 106 -1.56 -6.09 0.16
N ILE A 107 -0.91 -5.98 1.32
CA ILE A 107 0.20 -6.85 1.70
C ILE A 107 -0.32 -7.88 2.68
N LEU A 108 0.03 -9.13 2.42
CA LEU A 108 -0.37 -10.28 3.23
C LEU A 108 0.85 -10.92 3.91
N LEU A 109 0.66 -11.35 5.14
CA LEU A 109 1.52 -12.29 5.85
C LEU A 109 0.65 -13.49 6.25
N GLU A 110 1.07 -14.72 5.90
CA GLU A 110 0.31 -15.94 6.20
C GLU A 110 -1.17 -15.87 5.78
N LYS A 111 -1.45 -15.29 4.62
CA LYS A 111 -2.80 -15.05 4.06
C LYS A 111 -3.65 -14.00 4.80
N LYS A 112 -3.15 -13.40 5.87
CA LYS A 112 -3.81 -12.29 6.59
C LYS A 112 -3.32 -10.95 6.06
N LYS A 113 -4.24 -10.00 5.88
CA LYS A 113 -3.90 -8.64 5.46
C LYS A 113 -3.24 -7.88 6.61
N ILE A 114 -1.98 -7.53 6.43
CA ILE A 114 -1.20 -6.73 7.39
C ILE A 114 -1.05 -5.27 6.95
N CYS A 115 -1.22 -4.97 5.66
CA CYS A 115 -1.09 -3.62 5.15
C CYS A 115 -2.08 -3.36 4.01
N GLY A 116 -2.53 -2.10 3.94
CA GLY A 116 -3.31 -1.56 2.83
C GLY A 116 -2.73 -0.24 2.34
N ILE A 117 -2.73 -0.04 1.02
CA ILE A 117 -2.22 1.16 0.36
C ILE A 117 -3.38 1.87 -0.34
N LEU A 118 -3.44 3.20 -0.21
CA LEU A 118 -4.46 4.04 -0.83
C LEU A 118 -3.83 5.26 -1.48
N THR A 119 -3.80 5.29 -2.80
CA THR A 119 -3.40 6.47 -3.56
C THR A 119 -4.62 7.29 -3.93
N GLU A 120 -4.60 8.59 -3.61
CA GLU A 120 -5.63 9.57 -3.94
C GLU A 120 -5.00 10.74 -4.70
N CYS A 121 -5.70 11.27 -5.69
CA CYS A 121 -5.29 12.49 -6.41
C CYS A 121 -6.51 13.27 -6.89
N LYS A 122 -6.31 14.54 -7.22
CA LYS A 122 -7.28 15.33 -7.97
C LYS A 122 -6.98 15.22 -9.45
N VAL A 123 -7.99 14.88 -10.26
CA VAL A 123 -7.81 14.73 -11.71
C VAL A 123 -8.45 15.90 -12.43
N GLU A 124 -7.64 16.67 -13.18
CA GLU A 124 -8.09 17.74 -14.07
C GLU A 124 -7.50 17.54 -15.46
N LYS A 125 -8.34 17.44 -16.49
CA LYS A 125 -7.91 17.23 -17.89
C LYS A 125 -6.89 16.09 -18.06
N ASN A 126 -7.14 14.95 -17.38
CA ASN A 126 -6.27 13.77 -17.38
C ASN A 126 -4.89 13.95 -16.69
N ILE A 127 -4.70 15.04 -15.96
CA ILE A 127 -3.53 15.26 -15.09
C ILE A 127 -3.93 15.08 -13.63
N CYS A 128 -3.15 14.32 -12.90
CA CYS A 128 -3.26 14.15 -11.44
C CYS A 128 -2.47 15.25 -10.74
N HIS A 129 -3.11 15.89 -9.78
CA HIS A 129 -2.57 16.89 -8.87
C HIS A 129 -2.77 16.45 -7.43
N ASP A 130 -2.06 17.04 -6.48
CA ASP A 130 -2.16 16.73 -5.04
C ASP A 130 -2.11 15.19 -4.81
N ILE A 131 -1.12 14.50 -5.38
CA ILE A 131 -1.04 13.04 -5.32
C ILE A 131 -0.56 12.61 -3.94
N VAL A 132 -1.41 11.88 -3.21
CA VAL A 132 -1.12 11.36 -1.88
C VAL A 132 -1.14 9.85 -1.92
N VAL A 133 -0.06 9.21 -1.48
CA VAL A 133 -0.02 7.77 -1.25
C VAL A 133 -0.02 7.46 0.24
N GLY A 134 -1.13 6.91 0.73
CA GLY A 134 -1.33 6.50 2.11
C GLY A 134 -1.02 5.03 2.30
N VAL A 135 -0.38 4.71 3.41
CA VAL A 135 -0.02 3.35 3.80
C VAL A 135 -0.45 3.12 5.25
N GLY A 136 -1.24 2.07 5.49
CA GLY A 136 -1.61 1.63 6.82
C GLY A 136 -1.07 0.22 7.08
N ILE A 137 -0.29 0.04 8.15
CA ILE A 137 0.35 -1.24 8.51
C ILE A 137 -0.04 -1.64 9.92
N ASN A 138 -0.54 -2.85 10.08
CA ASN A 138 -0.75 -3.48 11.37
C ASN A 138 0.58 -4.08 11.83
N VAL A 139 1.36 -3.33 12.62
CA VAL A 139 2.72 -3.76 12.99
C VAL A 139 2.69 -4.75 14.14
N TYR A 140 2.07 -4.37 15.25
CA TYR A 140 2.03 -5.21 16.44
C TYR A 140 0.62 -5.73 16.71
N GLN A 141 0.56 -6.81 17.48
CA GLN A 141 -0.69 -7.46 17.86
C GLN A 141 -1.74 -6.46 18.36
N THR A 142 -2.95 -6.62 17.86
CA THR A 142 -4.11 -5.83 18.25
C THR A 142 -5.38 -6.67 18.15
N ASP A 143 -6.40 -6.31 18.91
CA ASP A 143 -7.73 -6.91 18.80
C ASP A 143 -8.47 -6.29 17.62
N PHE A 144 -8.67 -7.07 16.56
CA PHE A 144 -9.42 -6.63 15.40
C PHE A 144 -10.94 -6.72 15.63
N PRO A 145 -11.72 -5.78 15.07
CA PRO A 145 -13.18 -5.90 15.04
C PRO A 145 -13.66 -7.20 14.41
N GLU A 146 -14.84 -7.67 14.83
CA GLU A 146 -15.42 -8.97 14.42
C GLU A 146 -15.54 -9.14 12.90
N ASP A 147 -15.83 -8.07 12.17
CA ASP A 147 -16.02 -8.06 10.73
C ASP A 147 -14.72 -8.24 9.91
N ILE A 148 -13.55 -8.02 10.53
CA ILE A 148 -12.25 -8.15 9.86
C ILE A 148 -11.29 -9.14 10.53
N LYS A 149 -11.58 -9.66 11.72
CA LYS A 149 -10.66 -10.52 12.50
C LYS A 149 -10.16 -11.75 11.75
N ASP A 150 -10.98 -12.29 10.84
CA ASP A 150 -10.64 -13.48 10.06
C ASP A 150 -9.74 -13.18 8.87
N THR A 151 -9.67 -11.92 8.43
CA THR A 151 -8.92 -11.50 7.24
C THR A 151 -7.76 -10.56 7.55
N ALA A 152 -7.83 -9.81 8.64
CA ALA A 152 -6.75 -8.95 9.12
C ALA A 152 -5.70 -9.72 9.91
N GLY A 153 -4.47 -9.24 9.86
CA GLY A 153 -3.33 -9.76 10.61
C GLY A 153 -2.39 -8.63 11.04
N PHE A 154 -1.35 -8.98 11.76
CA PHE A 154 -0.27 -8.11 12.21
C PHE A 154 1.08 -8.79 11.92
N ILE A 155 2.17 -8.02 12.00
CA ILE A 155 3.49 -8.55 11.67
C ILE A 155 4.10 -9.30 12.86
N GLU A 156 4.04 -8.72 14.05
CA GLU A 156 4.75 -9.22 15.25
C GLU A 156 3.82 -9.24 16.48
N GLU A 157 3.83 -10.33 17.23
CA GLU A 157 2.95 -10.47 18.43
C GLU A 157 3.37 -9.56 19.58
N LYS A 158 4.67 -9.36 19.77
CA LYS A 158 5.25 -8.61 20.87
C LYS A 158 6.10 -7.45 20.38
N LYS A 159 6.02 -6.35 21.09
CA LYS A 159 6.85 -5.18 20.91
C LYS A 159 8.10 -5.28 21.81
N ASP A 160 9.12 -6.02 21.40
CA ASP A 160 10.39 -6.07 22.13
C ASP A 160 11.18 -4.75 21.95
N SER A 161 11.14 -4.18 20.74
CA SER A 161 11.64 -2.84 20.41
C SER A 161 10.69 -2.20 19.39
N ASP A 162 10.60 -0.86 19.39
CA ASP A 162 9.73 -0.17 18.42
C ASP A 162 10.42 -0.03 17.06
N LYS A 163 10.12 -0.92 16.15
CA LYS A 163 10.68 -0.95 14.79
C LYS A 163 9.97 -0.03 13.78
N ARG A 164 8.92 0.71 14.21
CA ARG A 164 8.10 1.51 13.29
C ARG A 164 8.87 2.65 12.62
N GLU A 165 9.85 3.25 13.32
CA GLU A 165 10.73 4.27 12.76
C GLU A 165 11.65 3.68 11.69
N GLU A 166 12.30 2.58 11.99
CA GLU A 166 13.13 1.85 11.04
C GLU A 166 12.33 1.41 9.81
N LEU A 167 11.12 0.89 10.02
CA LEU A 167 10.24 0.45 8.97
C LEU A 167 9.86 1.59 8.01
N VAL A 168 9.42 2.75 8.54
CA VAL A 168 9.03 3.88 7.66
C VAL A 168 10.23 4.43 6.89
N ILE A 169 11.41 4.48 7.51
CA ILE A 169 12.65 4.88 6.83
C ILE A 169 12.93 3.93 5.67
N LYS A 170 12.92 2.62 5.94
CA LYS A 170 13.22 1.62 4.92
C LYS A 170 12.20 1.61 3.77
N ILE A 171 10.91 1.75 4.08
CA ILE A 171 9.87 1.86 3.06
C ILE A 171 10.13 3.07 2.16
N MET A 172 10.42 4.24 2.74
CA MET A 172 10.62 5.44 1.94
C MET A 172 11.91 5.39 1.12
N GLN A 173 13.00 4.83 1.66
CA GLN A 173 14.22 4.58 0.89
C GLN A 173 13.93 3.68 -0.32
N ASN A 174 13.28 2.53 -0.11
CA ASN A 174 12.90 1.63 -1.18
C ASN A 174 11.98 2.31 -2.21
N PHE A 175 10.97 3.07 -1.75
CA PHE A 175 10.04 3.74 -2.66
C PHE A 175 10.73 4.77 -3.56
N LEU A 176 11.59 5.62 -2.99
CA LEU A 176 12.32 6.65 -3.73
C LEU A 176 13.36 6.05 -4.69
N GLU A 177 13.98 4.93 -4.32
CA GLU A 177 14.85 4.16 -5.21
C GLU A 177 14.05 3.55 -6.36
N PHE A 178 12.97 2.82 -6.05
CA PHE A 178 12.14 2.14 -7.03
C PHE A 178 11.39 3.10 -7.96
N TRP A 179 11.08 4.30 -7.51
CA TRP A 179 10.46 5.33 -8.36
C TRP A 179 11.32 5.67 -9.59
N ASN A 180 12.64 5.55 -9.46
CA ASN A 180 13.61 5.82 -10.52
C ASN A 180 14.15 4.55 -11.19
N GLU A 181 13.69 3.37 -10.80
CA GLU A 181 14.15 2.09 -11.33
C GLU A 181 13.47 1.76 -12.67
N ASP A 182 14.12 0.91 -13.45
CA ASP A 182 13.56 0.36 -14.68
C ASP A 182 12.24 -0.40 -14.45
N ARG A 183 11.27 -0.17 -15.31
CA ARG A 183 9.92 -0.73 -15.20
C ARG A 183 9.90 -2.25 -15.19
N ASP A 184 10.67 -2.88 -16.07
CA ASP A 184 10.68 -4.34 -16.19
C ASP A 184 11.18 -4.99 -14.91
N SER A 185 12.21 -4.41 -14.28
CA SER A 185 12.72 -4.85 -12.97
C SER A 185 11.66 -4.73 -11.87
N LEU A 186 10.89 -3.64 -11.85
CA LEU A 186 9.82 -3.44 -10.88
C LEU A 186 8.67 -4.45 -11.06
N VAL A 187 8.28 -4.71 -12.30
CA VAL A 187 7.25 -5.72 -12.61
C VAL A 187 7.71 -7.10 -12.14
N GLU A 188 8.97 -7.47 -12.36
CA GLU A 188 9.51 -8.74 -11.89
C GLU A 188 9.55 -8.82 -10.34
N LYS A 189 9.89 -7.73 -9.65
CA LYS A 189 9.79 -7.66 -8.18
C LYS A 189 8.35 -7.88 -7.71
N TYR A 190 7.38 -7.26 -8.38
CA TYR A 190 5.95 -7.42 -8.06
C TYR A 190 5.48 -8.87 -8.31
N ARG A 191 5.82 -9.46 -9.47
CA ARG A 191 5.49 -10.85 -9.84
C ARG A 191 6.00 -11.84 -8.80
N LYS A 192 7.23 -11.67 -8.31
CA LYS A 192 7.80 -12.50 -7.24
C LYS A 192 6.98 -12.48 -5.96
N LYS A 193 6.33 -11.35 -5.65
CA LYS A 193 5.49 -11.18 -4.47
C LYS A 193 4.02 -11.53 -4.71
N ALA A 194 3.55 -11.63 -5.96
CA ALA A 194 2.20 -11.98 -6.35
C ALA A 194 1.97 -13.50 -6.32
N THR A 195 2.02 -14.12 -5.15
CA THR A 195 1.98 -15.58 -4.96
C THR A 195 0.64 -16.22 -5.34
N PHE A 196 -0.37 -15.43 -5.63
CA PHE A 196 -1.71 -15.88 -6.07
C PHE A 196 -1.78 -16.19 -7.58
N ILE A 197 -0.77 -15.85 -8.36
CA ILE A 197 -0.72 -16.16 -9.80
C ILE A 197 -0.76 -17.68 -10.01
N GLY A 198 -1.59 -18.12 -10.97
CA GLY A 198 -1.87 -19.52 -11.26
C GLY A 198 -3.03 -20.10 -10.43
N ASN A 199 -3.53 -19.39 -9.44
CA ASN A 199 -4.63 -19.88 -8.58
C ASN A 199 -5.99 -19.35 -9.03
N GLU A 200 -7.05 -20.03 -8.56
CA GLU A 200 -8.41 -19.53 -8.65
C GLU A 200 -8.61 -18.34 -7.70
N ILE A 201 -9.26 -17.32 -8.21
CA ILE A 201 -9.61 -16.08 -7.50
C ILE A 201 -11.07 -15.72 -7.80
N LYS A 202 -11.62 -14.78 -7.03
CA LYS A 202 -12.87 -14.12 -7.39
C LYS A 202 -12.61 -12.66 -7.73
N VAL A 203 -13.09 -12.22 -8.90
CA VAL A 203 -13.02 -10.82 -9.32
C VAL A 203 -14.33 -10.14 -8.93
N HIS A 204 -14.23 -9.02 -8.18
CA HIS A 204 -15.40 -8.20 -7.88
C HIS A 204 -15.71 -7.27 -9.05
N LYS A 205 -16.87 -7.48 -9.70
CA LYS A 205 -17.31 -6.69 -10.87
C LYS A 205 -18.83 -6.49 -10.83
N ASN A 206 -19.27 -5.25 -10.90
CA ASN A 206 -20.70 -4.87 -10.92
C ASN A 206 -21.52 -5.40 -9.72
N GLY A 207 -20.88 -5.53 -8.54
CA GLY A 207 -21.52 -6.07 -7.34
C GLY A 207 -21.45 -7.59 -7.18
N ASP A 208 -20.98 -8.31 -8.19
CA ASP A 208 -20.84 -9.76 -8.20
C ASP A 208 -19.40 -10.21 -7.96
N TYR A 209 -19.22 -11.44 -7.47
CA TYR A 209 -17.95 -12.13 -7.28
C TYR A 209 -17.81 -13.23 -8.34
N ILE A 210 -17.09 -12.92 -9.42
CA ILE A 210 -16.97 -13.80 -10.60
C ILE A 210 -15.72 -14.66 -10.46
N PRO A 211 -15.82 -16.00 -10.47
CA PRO A 211 -14.67 -16.90 -10.44
C PRO A 211 -13.80 -16.72 -11.69
N ALA A 212 -12.49 -16.66 -11.50
CA ALA A 212 -11.50 -16.56 -12.54
C ALA A 212 -10.17 -17.18 -12.10
N THR A 213 -9.28 -17.45 -13.04
CA THR A 213 -7.88 -17.82 -12.76
C THR A 213 -7.00 -16.59 -12.96
N ALA A 214 -6.16 -16.25 -11.97
CA ALA A 214 -5.14 -15.23 -12.08
C ALA A 214 -4.00 -15.74 -12.98
N MET A 215 -3.83 -15.14 -14.16
CA MET A 215 -2.88 -15.65 -15.16
C MET A 215 -1.49 -15.04 -15.02
N ASN A 216 -1.40 -13.72 -14.92
CA ASN A 216 -0.14 -12.98 -14.88
C ASN A 216 -0.36 -11.53 -14.43
N ILE A 217 0.71 -10.88 -14.00
CA ILE A 217 0.80 -9.42 -13.91
C ILE A 217 1.47 -8.92 -15.19
N ASN A 218 0.79 -8.04 -15.92
CA ASN A 218 1.31 -7.43 -17.15
C ASN A 218 2.35 -6.35 -16.83
N ASP A 219 3.03 -5.82 -17.84
CA ASP A 219 4.12 -4.83 -17.69
C ASP A 219 3.62 -3.44 -17.24
N ASP A 220 2.31 -3.22 -17.23
CA ASP A 220 1.63 -2.04 -16.68
C ASP A 220 1.02 -2.29 -15.30
N PHE A 221 1.37 -3.41 -14.63
CA PHE A 221 0.81 -3.91 -13.36
C PHE A 221 -0.68 -4.29 -13.42
N SER A 222 -1.33 -4.29 -14.57
CA SER A 222 -2.66 -4.86 -14.71
C SER A 222 -2.63 -6.37 -14.44
N LEU A 223 -3.73 -6.90 -13.91
CA LEU A 223 -3.89 -8.32 -13.65
C LEU A 223 -4.60 -8.99 -14.82
N LYS A 224 -3.91 -9.90 -15.51
CA LYS A 224 -4.51 -10.76 -16.52
C LYS A 224 -5.26 -11.90 -15.85
N VAL A 225 -6.54 -12.02 -16.15
CA VAL A 225 -7.43 -13.09 -15.62
C VAL A 225 -8.07 -13.87 -16.76
N LYS A 226 -8.40 -15.13 -16.48
CA LYS A 226 -9.20 -15.99 -17.37
C LYS A 226 -10.43 -16.44 -16.62
N TYR A 227 -11.61 -16.10 -17.13
CA TYR A 227 -12.91 -16.56 -16.61
C TYR A 227 -13.25 -17.99 -17.02
N ASN A 228 -14.22 -18.59 -16.35
CA ASN A 228 -14.64 -19.99 -16.60
C ASN A 228 -15.26 -20.19 -18.00
N ASP A 229 -15.79 -19.15 -18.61
CA ASP A 229 -16.28 -19.17 -20.00
C ASP A 229 -15.18 -19.10 -21.05
N GLY A 230 -13.91 -19.01 -20.63
CA GLY A 230 -12.74 -18.91 -21.48
C GLY A 230 -12.34 -17.46 -21.83
N THR A 231 -13.13 -16.45 -21.45
CA THR A 231 -12.81 -15.03 -21.68
C THR A 231 -11.55 -14.64 -20.91
N ILE A 232 -10.68 -13.89 -21.57
CA ILE A 232 -9.47 -13.32 -20.96
C ILE A 232 -9.64 -11.80 -20.86
N GLU A 233 -9.31 -11.22 -19.70
CA GLU A 233 -9.42 -9.78 -19.44
C GLU A 233 -8.16 -9.29 -18.71
N ASP A 234 -7.71 -8.08 -19.03
CA ASP A 234 -6.67 -7.37 -18.29
C ASP A 234 -7.33 -6.33 -17.38
N LEU A 235 -7.24 -6.54 -16.08
CA LEU A 235 -7.85 -5.68 -15.06
C LEU A 235 -6.86 -4.58 -14.68
N ASN A 236 -7.19 -3.32 -15.01
CA ASN A 236 -6.40 -2.16 -14.60
C ASN A 236 -6.80 -1.64 -13.22
N ILE A 237 -8.06 -1.81 -12.85
CA ILE A 237 -8.66 -1.40 -11.58
C ILE A 237 -9.58 -2.52 -11.11
N GLY A 238 -9.66 -2.75 -9.81
CA GLY A 238 -10.57 -3.74 -9.29
C GLY A 238 -10.21 -4.24 -7.91
N GLU A 239 -10.86 -5.28 -7.51
CA GLU A 239 -10.63 -6.01 -6.27
C GLU A 239 -10.73 -7.50 -6.55
N ILE A 240 -9.81 -8.26 -5.98
CA ILE A 240 -9.82 -9.73 -6.06
C ILE A 240 -9.93 -10.33 -4.66
N PHE A 241 -10.45 -11.53 -4.59
CA PHE A 241 -10.52 -12.35 -3.37
C PHE A 241 -9.81 -13.68 -3.64
N LEU A 242 -8.91 -14.03 -2.73
CA LEU A 242 -8.09 -15.24 -2.78
C LEU A 242 -8.78 -16.39 -2.06
#